data_3dd9faf28ba47cd8220d7fde40a2e15d
#
_entry.id   3dd9faf28ba47cd8220d7fde40a2e15d
#
_cell.length_a   1.000
_cell.length_b   1.000
_cell.length_c   1.000
_cell.angle_alpha   90.00
_cell.angle_beta   90.00
_cell.angle_gamma   90.00
#
_symmetry.space_group_name_H-M   'P 1'
#
loop_
_entity.id
_entity.type
_entity.pdbx_description
1 polymer ?
#
loop_
_entity_poly.entity_id
_entity_poly.type
_entity_poly.pdbx_seq_one_letter_code
_entity_poly.pdbx_strand_id
1 'polypeptide(L)'
;VEVRGTEIVASERLLAQAGVPAGYHIFFVNPLRVRARILELPEVREAAVVCQLPGQVVLTVRERTPVYNWRRGEQLLWLDSEGRLLPADLPLPEALTVVEAQEGEAGSAGGEVDVELLRALDQLQGLQPQVREYGYAPASGLSFRTPEGVQVFLGTHNLAEKVRLLQQLLQETKEQGKQPSEVHVEYRYPVVKW
;
A
#
# COMPACT_ATOMS: atom_id res chain seq x y z
N VAL A 1 -15.61 14.38 -24.82
CA VAL A 1 -15.07 13.17 -24.19
C VAL A 1 -15.99 12.83 -23.02
N GLU A 2 -16.41 11.59 -22.90
CA GLU A 2 -17.19 11.05 -21.78
C GLU A 2 -16.27 10.14 -20.96
N VAL A 3 -16.30 10.28 -19.62
CA VAL A 3 -15.49 9.49 -18.69
C VAL A 3 -16.43 8.58 -17.89
N ARG A 4 -16.02 7.31 -17.70
CA ARG A 4 -16.78 6.30 -16.94
C ARG A 4 -15.85 5.51 -16.02
N GLY A 5 -16.37 5.07 -14.85
CA GLY A 5 -15.68 4.18 -13.92
C GLY A 5 -14.74 4.91 -12.95
N THR A 6 -15.05 6.13 -12.58
CA THR A 6 -14.27 6.97 -11.65
C THR A 6 -14.93 7.03 -10.27
N GLU A 7 -14.17 6.75 -9.23
CA GLU A 7 -14.56 6.89 -7.82
C GLU A 7 -13.52 7.70 -7.03
N ILE A 8 -12.24 7.46 -7.31
CA ILE A 8 -11.09 8.07 -6.62
C ILE A 8 -10.54 9.25 -7.42
N VAL A 9 -10.36 9.07 -8.74
CA VAL A 9 -9.76 10.09 -9.61
C VAL A 9 -10.82 11.04 -10.15
N ALA A 10 -10.66 12.34 -9.95
CA ALA A 10 -11.55 13.33 -10.50
C ALA A 10 -11.59 13.26 -12.05
N SER A 11 -12.79 13.29 -12.62
CA SER A 11 -12.98 13.21 -14.08
C SER A 11 -12.21 14.30 -14.83
N GLU A 12 -12.07 15.49 -14.24
CA GLU A 12 -11.33 16.61 -14.80
C GLU A 12 -9.85 16.29 -14.94
N ARG A 13 -9.27 15.58 -13.96
CA ARG A 13 -7.86 15.14 -14.00
C ARG A 13 -7.64 14.11 -15.10
N LEU A 14 -8.58 13.19 -15.28
CA LEU A 14 -8.55 12.21 -16.38
C LEU A 14 -8.68 12.87 -17.75
N LEU A 15 -9.58 13.87 -17.90
CA LEU A 15 -9.73 14.63 -19.13
C LEU A 15 -8.47 15.43 -19.47
N ALA A 16 -7.86 16.06 -18.48
CA ALA A 16 -6.59 16.77 -18.64
C ALA A 16 -5.47 15.83 -19.08
N GLN A 17 -5.35 14.67 -18.44
CA GLN A 17 -4.35 13.65 -18.76
C GLN A 17 -4.59 13.02 -20.14
N ALA A 18 -5.84 12.82 -20.55
CA ALA A 18 -6.20 12.33 -21.88
C ALA A 18 -5.68 13.25 -22.98
N GLY A 19 -5.65 14.56 -22.72
CA GLY A 19 -5.09 15.56 -23.63
C GLY A 19 -5.82 15.62 -24.98
N VAL A 20 -7.16 15.43 -24.96
CA VAL A 20 -8.02 15.57 -26.14
C VAL A 20 -8.73 16.92 -26.07
N PRO A 21 -8.33 17.91 -26.87
CA PRO A 21 -8.96 19.23 -26.84
C PRO A 21 -10.44 19.19 -27.24
N ALA A 22 -11.24 20.06 -26.65
CA ALA A 22 -12.61 20.25 -27.09
C ALA A 22 -12.66 20.69 -28.56
N GLY A 23 -13.59 20.10 -29.32
CA GLY A 23 -13.72 20.40 -30.77
C GLY A 23 -12.67 19.72 -31.66
N TYR A 24 -11.77 18.91 -31.09
CA TYR A 24 -10.78 18.18 -31.87
C TYR A 24 -11.47 17.12 -32.75
N HIS A 25 -11.07 17.02 -34.00
CA HIS A 25 -11.72 16.13 -34.97
C HIS A 25 -11.42 14.66 -34.60
N ILE A 26 -12.46 13.84 -34.47
CA ILE A 26 -12.37 12.48 -33.96
C ILE A 26 -11.38 11.58 -34.73
N PHE A 27 -11.22 11.79 -36.02
CA PHE A 27 -10.28 11.00 -36.83
C PHE A 27 -8.80 11.28 -36.53
N PHE A 28 -8.50 12.36 -35.81
CA PHE A 28 -7.14 12.66 -35.36
C PHE A 28 -6.87 12.18 -33.90
N VAL A 29 -7.89 11.71 -33.21
CA VAL A 29 -7.72 11.11 -31.88
C VAL A 29 -7.09 9.73 -32.04
N ASN A 30 -5.91 9.54 -31.44
CA ASN A 30 -5.28 8.22 -31.35
C ASN A 30 -5.65 7.55 -30.03
N PRO A 31 -6.54 6.53 -30.02
CA PRO A 31 -7.01 5.90 -28.80
C PRO A 31 -5.88 5.25 -27.97
N LEU A 32 -4.86 4.71 -28.65
CA LEU A 32 -3.73 4.05 -27.99
C LEU A 32 -2.86 5.06 -27.24
N ARG A 33 -2.64 6.25 -27.81
CA ARG A 33 -1.90 7.32 -27.13
C ARG A 33 -2.68 7.87 -25.93
N VAL A 34 -3.97 8.08 -26.09
CA VAL A 34 -4.84 8.53 -24.98
C VAL A 34 -4.81 7.51 -23.87
N ARG A 35 -5.00 6.23 -24.20
CA ARG A 35 -4.92 5.12 -23.23
C ARG A 35 -3.57 5.10 -22.51
N ALA A 36 -2.46 5.23 -23.22
CA ALA A 36 -1.12 5.21 -22.62
C ALA A 36 -0.96 6.34 -21.59
N ARG A 37 -1.39 7.57 -21.93
CA ARG A 37 -1.35 8.71 -20.99
C ARG A 37 -2.20 8.48 -19.74
N ILE A 38 -3.40 7.91 -19.89
CA ILE A 38 -4.27 7.61 -18.75
C ILE A 38 -3.64 6.57 -17.82
N LEU A 39 -2.94 5.57 -18.36
CA LEU A 39 -2.22 4.56 -17.59
C LEU A 39 -0.97 5.08 -16.87
N GLU A 40 -0.53 6.31 -17.13
CA GLU A 40 0.52 6.99 -16.34
C GLU A 40 0.02 7.43 -14.96
N LEU A 41 -1.31 7.55 -14.78
CA LEU A 41 -1.89 7.84 -13.47
C LEU A 41 -1.76 6.60 -12.56
N PRO A 42 -1.10 6.71 -11.40
CA PRO A 42 -0.86 5.56 -10.53
C PRO A 42 -2.16 4.93 -10.01
N GLU A 43 -3.23 5.71 -9.89
CA GLU A 43 -4.55 5.27 -9.43
C GLU A 43 -5.31 4.43 -10.47
N VAL A 44 -4.88 4.48 -11.75
CA VAL A 44 -5.56 3.77 -12.84
C VAL A 44 -4.91 2.40 -13.05
N ARG A 45 -5.71 1.35 -12.96
CA ARG A 45 -5.30 -0.03 -13.25
C ARG A 45 -5.45 -0.37 -14.72
N GLU A 46 -6.60 -0.01 -15.30
CA GLU A 46 -6.94 -0.31 -16.68
C GLU A 46 -7.65 0.90 -17.32
N ALA A 47 -7.42 1.10 -18.60
CA ALA A 47 -8.08 2.12 -19.38
C ALA A 47 -8.49 1.59 -20.77
N ALA A 48 -9.68 1.94 -21.21
CA ALA A 48 -10.16 1.70 -22.57
C ALA A 48 -10.64 3.01 -23.17
N VAL A 49 -10.28 3.25 -24.43
CA VAL A 49 -10.67 4.45 -25.16
C VAL A 49 -11.34 4.04 -26.48
N VAL A 50 -12.58 4.47 -26.64
CA VAL A 50 -13.39 4.16 -27.84
C VAL A 50 -13.83 5.47 -28.49
N CYS A 51 -13.50 5.60 -29.78
CA CYS A 51 -13.97 6.70 -30.60
C CYS A 51 -15.25 6.28 -31.33
N GLN A 52 -16.36 6.96 -31.05
CA GLN A 52 -17.68 6.69 -31.65
C GLN A 52 -18.11 7.85 -32.52
N LEU A 53 -18.50 7.54 -33.77
CA LEU A 53 -19.03 8.57 -34.70
C LEU A 53 -20.41 9.07 -34.20
N PRO A 54 -20.76 10.34 -34.44
CA PRO A 54 -20.02 11.30 -35.24
C PRO A 54 -18.87 12.06 -34.56
N GLY A 55 -18.73 12.04 -33.22
CA GLY A 55 -17.73 12.85 -32.54
C GLY A 55 -17.58 12.57 -31.04
N GLN A 56 -17.90 11.37 -30.56
CA GLN A 56 -17.83 10.99 -29.18
C GLN A 56 -16.57 10.16 -28.89
N VAL A 57 -15.80 10.56 -27.87
CA VAL A 57 -14.72 9.75 -27.30
C VAL A 57 -15.15 9.28 -25.93
N VAL A 58 -15.26 7.99 -25.74
CA VAL A 58 -15.61 7.37 -24.46
C VAL A 58 -14.34 6.81 -23.83
N LEU A 59 -14.00 7.31 -22.65
CA LEU A 59 -12.90 6.85 -21.80
C LEU A 59 -13.49 6.03 -20.65
N THR A 60 -13.20 4.75 -20.62
CA THR A 60 -13.59 3.87 -19.50
C THR A 60 -12.34 3.52 -18.73
N VAL A 61 -12.35 3.79 -17.43
CA VAL A 61 -11.23 3.46 -16.52
C VAL A 61 -11.68 2.47 -15.46
N ARG A 62 -10.73 1.66 -15.02
CA ARG A 62 -10.84 0.85 -13.83
C ARG A 62 -9.75 1.31 -12.87
N GLU A 63 -10.16 1.84 -11.75
CA GLU A 63 -9.26 2.33 -10.72
C GLU A 63 -8.69 1.20 -9.89
N ARG A 64 -7.55 1.43 -9.24
CA ARG A 64 -6.96 0.54 -8.27
C ARG A 64 -7.71 0.66 -6.95
N THR A 65 -7.89 -0.47 -6.27
CA THR A 65 -8.54 -0.48 -4.96
C THR A 65 -7.46 -0.50 -3.88
N PRO A 66 -7.33 0.57 -3.09
CA PRO A 66 -6.39 0.61 -2.00
C PRO A 66 -6.83 -0.32 -0.86
N VAL A 67 -5.86 -0.96 -0.19
CA VAL A 67 -6.09 -1.94 0.89
C VAL A 67 -5.43 -1.49 2.19
N TYR A 68 -4.25 -0.87 2.11
CA TYR A 68 -3.46 -0.46 3.26
C TYR A 68 -3.15 1.03 3.21
N ASN A 69 -3.00 1.64 4.39
CA ASN A 69 -2.34 2.91 4.54
C ASN A 69 -0.82 2.71 4.56
N TRP A 70 -0.09 3.54 3.84
CA TRP A 70 1.37 3.54 3.82
C TRP A 70 1.88 4.92 4.20
N ARG A 71 2.68 5.01 5.27
CA ARG A 71 3.24 6.27 5.74
C ARG A 71 4.76 6.26 5.58
N ARG A 72 5.24 7.23 4.84
CA ARG A 72 6.67 7.47 4.61
C ARG A 72 7.01 8.87 5.12
N GLY A 73 7.56 8.95 6.33
CA GLY A 73 7.72 10.23 7.02
C GLY A 73 6.37 10.92 7.22
N GLU A 74 6.21 12.12 6.69
CA GLU A 74 4.96 12.88 6.74
C GLU A 74 4.01 12.55 5.56
N GLN A 75 4.50 11.87 4.55
CA GLN A 75 3.70 11.53 3.37
C GLN A 75 2.79 10.33 3.66
N LEU A 76 1.48 10.53 3.46
CA LEU A 76 0.51 9.46 3.42
C LEU A 76 0.34 8.98 1.98
N LEU A 77 0.35 7.67 1.81
CA LEU A 77 0.07 6.96 0.56
C LEU A 77 -0.94 5.85 0.84
N TRP A 78 -1.58 5.35 -0.19
CA TRP A 78 -2.31 4.09 -0.14
C TRP A 78 -1.49 3.00 -0.84
N LEU A 79 -1.65 1.78 -0.39
CA LEU A 79 -1.05 0.61 -1.02
C LEU A 79 -2.17 -0.31 -1.48
N ASP A 80 -2.15 -0.71 -2.76
CA ASP A 80 -3.12 -1.65 -3.30
C ASP A 80 -2.68 -3.12 -3.10
N SER A 81 -3.55 -4.06 -3.46
CA SER A 81 -3.30 -5.50 -3.35
C SER A 81 -2.21 -6.02 -4.33
N GLU A 82 -1.76 -5.20 -5.26
CA GLU A 82 -0.69 -5.54 -6.22
C GLU A 82 0.67 -4.94 -5.84
N GLY A 83 0.73 -4.21 -4.72
CA GLY A 83 1.96 -3.57 -4.24
C GLY A 83 2.19 -2.17 -4.79
N ARG A 84 1.20 -1.58 -5.45
CA ARG A 84 1.33 -0.23 -6.01
C ARG A 84 1.03 0.83 -4.97
N LEU A 85 1.95 1.79 -4.82
CA LEU A 85 1.74 2.96 -3.98
C LEU A 85 0.96 4.03 -4.74
N LEU A 86 -0.14 4.46 -4.16
CA LEU A 86 -1.08 5.43 -4.70
C LEU A 86 -1.04 6.72 -3.87
N PRO A 87 -1.24 7.89 -4.47
CA PRO A 87 -1.40 9.12 -3.71
C PRO A 87 -2.64 9.04 -2.82
N ALA A 88 -2.53 9.58 -1.60
CA ALA A 88 -3.61 9.60 -0.62
C ALA A 88 -3.75 10.99 0.00
N ASP A 89 -4.97 11.48 0.09
CA ASP A 89 -5.30 12.73 0.79
C ASP A 89 -5.70 12.46 2.24
N LEU A 90 -6.36 11.33 2.50
CA LEU A 90 -6.85 10.92 3.81
C LEU A 90 -6.54 9.44 4.05
N PRO A 91 -6.36 9.01 5.31
CA PRO A 91 -6.19 7.60 5.61
C PRO A 91 -7.47 6.81 5.34
N LEU A 92 -7.32 5.58 4.87
CA LEU A 92 -8.42 4.63 4.76
C LEU A 92 -8.93 4.28 6.18
N PRO A 93 -10.22 4.40 6.43
CA PRO A 93 -10.80 4.02 7.71
C PRO A 93 -10.52 2.53 8.00
N GLU A 94 -10.12 2.24 9.23
CA GLU A 94 -9.89 0.87 9.73
C GLU A 94 -8.84 0.03 8.99
N ALA A 95 -8.24 0.54 7.92
CA ALA A 95 -7.16 -0.15 7.23
C ALA A 95 -5.89 -0.17 8.10
N LEU A 96 -5.14 -1.27 7.95
CA LEU A 96 -3.83 -1.41 8.56
C LEU A 96 -2.88 -0.35 8.00
N THR A 97 -2.10 0.27 8.89
CA THR A 97 -1.11 1.28 8.52
C THR A 97 0.30 0.69 8.59
N VAL A 98 1.05 0.86 7.53
CA VAL A 98 2.49 0.55 7.48
C VAL A 98 3.28 1.85 7.54
N VAL A 99 4.19 1.94 8.50
CA VAL A 99 5.10 3.07 8.67
C VAL A 99 6.48 2.66 8.20
N GLU A 100 6.90 3.21 7.07
CA GLU A 100 8.21 2.95 6.51
C GLU A 100 9.28 3.75 7.26
N ALA A 101 10.33 3.05 7.72
CA ALA A 101 11.49 3.71 8.28
C ALA A 101 12.20 4.56 7.23
N GLN A 102 12.62 5.75 7.60
CA GLN A 102 13.36 6.67 6.71
C GLN A 102 14.79 6.16 6.51
N GLU A 103 14.96 5.24 5.57
CA GLU A 103 16.27 4.87 5.04
C GLU A 103 16.28 5.18 3.54
N GLY A 104 16.72 6.39 3.16
CA GLY A 104 16.88 6.78 1.76
C GLY A 104 15.92 7.88 1.27
N GLU A 105 16.14 8.32 0.04
CA GLU A 105 15.34 9.36 -0.61
C GLU A 105 13.85 8.97 -0.69
N ALA A 106 12.98 9.91 -0.36
CA ALA A 106 11.54 9.74 -0.46
C ALA A 106 11.15 9.33 -1.90
N GLY A 107 10.84 8.06 -2.08
CA GLY A 107 10.29 7.57 -3.35
C GLY A 107 8.95 8.25 -3.62
N SER A 108 8.74 8.71 -4.84
CA SER A 108 7.49 9.33 -5.29
C SER A 108 6.32 8.32 -5.26
N ALA A 109 5.10 8.83 -5.20
CA ALA A 109 3.91 8.04 -5.48
C ALA A 109 4.09 7.29 -6.84
N GLY A 110 3.70 6.01 -6.90
CA GLY A 110 3.92 5.14 -8.05
C GLY A 110 5.06 4.13 -7.87
N GLY A 111 5.71 4.08 -6.70
CA GLY A 111 6.62 2.99 -6.32
C GLY A 111 5.88 1.67 -6.15
N GLU A 112 6.64 0.57 -6.18
CA GLU A 112 6.12 -0.78 -5.95
C GLU A 112 6.72 -1.34 -4.67
N VAL A 113 5.88 -2.01 -3.90
CA VAL A 113 6.24 -2.75 -2.69
C VAL A 113 6.33 -4.22 -3.05
N ASP A 114 7.30 -4.92 -2.47
CA ASP A 114 7.51 -6.34 -2.75
C ASP A 114 6.27 -7.19 -2.42
N VAL A 115 5.96 -8.13 -3.29
CA VAL A 115 4.87 -9.11 -3.13
C VAL A 115 5.04 -9.94 -1.85
N GLU A 116 6.28 -10.20 -1.42
CA GLU A 116 6.54 -10.91 -0.16
C GLU A 116 6.07 -10.09 1.05
N LEU A 117 6.28 -8.77 1.02
CA LEU A 117 5.79 -7.89 2.08
C LEU A 117 4.25 -7.83 2.11
N LEU A 118 3.59 -7.78 0.95
CA LEU A 118 2.12 -7.85 0.89
C LEU A 118 1.59 -9.13 1.51
N ARG A 119 2.14 -10.28 1.15
CA ARG A 119 1.77 -11.58 1.74
C ARG A 119 1.99 -11.61 3.24
N ALA A 120 3.08 -11.00 3.70
CA ALA A 120 3.38 -10.88 5.12
C ALA A 120 2.33 -10.03 5.86
N LEU A 121 1.90 -8.90 5.27
CA LEU A 121 0.86 -8.03 5.83
C LEU A 121 -0.50 -8.75 5.88
N ASP A 122 -0.91 -9.42 4.80
CA ASP A 122 -2.15 -10.21 4.76
C ASP A 122 -2.15 -11.30 5.83
N GLN A 123 -1.03 -12.02 5.98
CA GLN A 123 -0.87 -13.06 6.98
C GLN A 123 -0.94 -12.50 8.41
N LEU A 124 -0.27 -11.37 8.67
CA LEU A 124 -0.28 -10.72 9.98
C LEU A 124 -1.65 -10.16 10.34
N GLN A 125 -2.41 -9.66 9.39
CA GLN A 125 -3.78 -9.20 9.63
C GLN A 125 -4.66 -10.33 10.15
N GLY A 126 -4.48 -11.56 9.65
CA GLY A 126 -5.16 -12.75 10.16
C GLY A 126 -4.65 -13.25 11.51
N LEU A 127 -3.34 -13.16 11.76
CA LEU A 127 -2.71 -13.67 13.00
C LEU A 127 -2.80 -12.69 14.18
N GLN A 128 -2.81 -11.39 13.90
CA GLN A 128 -2.75 -10.30 14.88
C GLN A 128 -3.77 -9.19 14.55
N PRO A 129 -5.07 -9.49 14.52
CA PRO A 129 -6.10 -8.52 14.08
C PRO A 129 -6.20 -7.28 14.98
N GLN A 130 -5.64 -7.33 16.20
CA GLN A 130 -5.59 -6.21 17.13
C GLN A 130 -4.49 -5.19 16.80
N VAL A 131 -3.47 -5.59 16.01
CA VAL A 131 -2.37 -4.69 15.60
C VAL A 131 -2.80 -3.93 14.36
N ARG A 132 -2.87 -2.61 14.46
CA ARG A 132 -3.31 -1.71 13.40
C ARG A 132 -2.17 -0.95 12.72
N GLU A 133 -0.99 -0.96 13.32
CA GLU A 133 0.18 -0.28 12.79
C GLU A 133 1.41 -1.19 12.84
N TYR A 134 2.08 -1.31 11.70
CA TYR A 134 3.36 -2.01 11.57
C TYR A 134 4.42 -1.04 11.07
N GLY A 135 5.60 -1.11 11.68
CA GLY A 135 6.82 -0.52 11.14
C GLY A 135 7.38 -1.41 10.04
N TYR A 136 7.94 -0.84 9.00
CA TYR A 136 8.67 -1.54 7.96
C TYR A 136 10.02 -0.91 7.73
N ALA A 137 11.07 -1.72 7.71
CA ALA A 137 12.39 -1.30 7.26
C ALA A 137 12.98 -2.37 6.33
N PRO A 138 13.61 -2.01 5.19
CA PRO A 138 14.15 -2.97 4.23
C PRO A 138 15.13 -3.97 4.85
N ALA A 139 15.92 -3.54 5.85
CA ALA A 139 16.93 -4.37 6.50
C ALA A 139 16.35 -5.35 7.52
N SER A 140 15.30 -5.00 8.26
CA SER A 140 14.74 -5.77 9.38
C SER A 140 13.32 -6.32 9.13
N GLY A 141 12.69 -5.92 8.03
CA GLY A 141 11.33 -6.32 7.70
C GLY A 141 10.29 -5.63 8.57
N LEU A 142 9.26 -6.38 8.95
CA LEU A 142 8.12 -5.87 9.73
C LEU A 142 8.40 -5.88 11.23
N SER A 143 7.94 -4.83 11.88
CA SER A 143 7.96 -4.66 13.35
C SER A 143 6.63 -4.06 13.82
N PHE A 144 6.33 -4.22 15.11
CA PHE A 144 5.18 -3.56 15.73
C PHE A 144 5.41 -3.35 17.23
N ARG A 145 4.56 -2.54 17.84
CA ARG A 145 4.58 -2.34 19.29
C ARG A 145 3.35 -3.00 19.94
N THR A 146 3.61 -3.78 20.99
CA THR A 146 2.51 -4.38 21.76
C THR A 146 1.79 -3.32 22.60
N PRO A 147 0.55 -3.59 23.09
CA PRO A 147 -0.15 -2.67 24.00
C PRO A 147 0.64 -2.38 25.28
N GLU A 148 1.48 -3.31 25.72
CA GLU A 148 2.35 -3.17 26.90
C GLU A 148 3.61 -2.32 26.60
N GLY A 149 3.80 -1.90 25.36
CA GLY A 149 4.91 -1.03 24.95
C GLY A 149 6.16 -1.78 24.46
N VAL A 150 6.13 -3.10 24.34
CA VAL A 150 7.26 -3.91 23.85
C VAL A 150 7.41 -3.73 22.34
N GLN A 151 8.61 -3.38 21.88
CA GLN A 151 8.92 -3.33 20.45
C GLN A 151 9.27 -4.74 19.95
N VAL A 152 8.55 -5.20 18.91
CA VAL A 152 8.71 -6.54 18.33
C VAL A 152 9.21 -6.45 16.91
N PHE A 153 10.25 -7.20 16.56
CA PHE A 153 10.79 -7.32 15.20
C PHE A 153 10.51 -8.74 14.69
N LEU A 154 9.72 -8.83 13.61
CA LEU A 154 9.25 -10.11 13.04
C LEU A 154 10.00 -10.52 11.77
N GLY A 155 10.47 -9.53 10.96
CA GLY A 155 10.87 -9.79 9.58
C GLY A 155 9.66 -10.03 8.68
N THR A 156 9.84 -10.76 7.57
CA THR A 156 8.78 -11.03 6.58
C THR A 156 8.47 -12.52 6.38
N HIS A 157 9.27 -13.43 6.92
CA HIS A 157 9.16 -14.87 6.68
C HIS A 157 8.75 -15.64 7.94
N ASN A 158 8.09 -16.80 7.76
CA ASN A 158 7.71 -17.73 8.85
C ASN A 158 6.87 -17.08 9.96
N LEU A 159 6.01 -16.15 9.60
CA LEU A 159 5.29 -15.30 10.55
C LEU A 159 4.41 -16.09 11.52
N ALA A 160 3.77 -17.17 11.07
CA ALA A 160 2.93 -17.98 11.95
C ALA A 160 3.71 -18.62 13.11
N GLU A 161 4.91 -19.14 12.84
CA GLU A 161 5.78 -19.71 13.87
C GLU A 161 6.33 -18.62 14.79
N LYS A 162 6.75 -17.49 14.21
CA LYS A 162 7.29 -16.35 14.95
C LYS A 162 6.26 -15.71 15.88
N VAL A 163 5.01 -15.58 15.44
CA VAL A 163 3.91 -15.07 16.28
C VAL A 163 3.62 -16.03 17.42
N ARG A 164 3.63 -17.35 17.20
CA ARG A 164 3.47 -18.33 18.28
C ARG A 164 4.61 -18.25 19.31
N LEU A 165 5.84 -18.21 18.81
CA LEU A 165 7.04 -18.06 19.64
C LEU A 165 7.00 -16.77 20.46
N LEU A 166 6.63 -15.66 19.83
CA LEU A 166 6.44 -14.38 20.50
C LEU A 166 5.41 -14.47 21.64
N GLN A 167 4.26 -15.09 21.38
CA GLN A 167 3.22 -15.26 22.41
C GLN A 167 3.72 -16.06 23.62
N GLN A 168 4.48 -17.15 23.37
CA GLN A 168 5.11 -17.93 24.44
C GLN A 168 6.11 -17.08 25.24
N LEU A 169 7.02 -16.36 24.55
CA LEU A 169 8.02 -15.52 25.21
C LEU A 169 7.38 -14.40 26.05
N LEU A 170 6.36 -13.75 25.54
CA LEU A 170 5.66 -12.70 26.27
C LEU A 170 4.92 -13.27 27.51
N GLN A 171 4.37 -14.46 27.39
CA GLN A 171 3.74 -15.15 28.55
C GLN A 171 4.77 -15.51 29.62
N GLU A 172 5.90 -16.12 29.24
CA GLU A 172 6.98 -16.49 30.15
C GLU A 172 7.57 -15.25 30.87
N THR A 173 7.80 -14.17 30.14
CA THR A 173 8.34 -12.93 30.73
C THR A 173 7.36 -12.29 31.70
N LYS A 174 6.06 -12.35 31.40
CA LYS A 174 4.99 -11.87 32.28
C LYS A 174 4.91 -12.68 33.58
N GLU A 175 5.03 -14.02 33.50
CA GLU A 175 5.06 -14.89 34.68
C GLU A 175 6.28 -14.64 35.57
N GLN A 176 7.40 -14.25 34.99
CA GLN A 176 8.61 -13.86 35.72
C GLN A 176 8.55 -12.41 36.28
N GLY A 177 7.46 -11.68 36.03
CA GLY A 177 7.33 -10.28 36.45
C GLY A 177 8.28 -9.33 35.76
N LYS A 178 8.81 -9.71 34.58
CA LYS A 178 9.75 -8.93 33.80
C LYS A 178 9.07 -8.42 32.54
N GLN A 179 9.37 -7.19 32.16
CA GLN A 179 8.87 -6.59 30.92
C GLN A 179 10.05 -6.27 30.01
N PRO A 180 10.18 -6.94 28.86
CA PRO A 180 11.22 -6.63 27.90
C PRO A 180 10.93 -5.29 27.22
N SER A 181 12.00 -4.60 26.80
CA SER A 181 11.90 -3.41 25.95
C SER A 181 11.76 -3.78 24.47
N GLU A 182 12.51 -4.80 24.03
CA GLU A 182 12.52 -5.26 22.65
C GLU A 182 12.54 -6.79 22.58
N VAL A 183 11.85 -7.35 21.59
CA VAL A 183 11.87 -8.78 21.24
C VAL A 183 12.13 -8.95 19.75
N HIS A 184 13.23 -9.61 19.43
CA HIS A 184 13.64 -9.90 18.07
C HIS A 184 13.38 -11.36 17.73
N VAL A 185 12.40 -11.64 16.90
CA VAL A 185 12.09 -12.98 16.39
C VAL A 185 12.37 -13.11 14.88
N GLU A 186 12.92 -12.07 14.26
CA GLU A 186 13.38 -12.12 12.86
C GLU A 186 14.56 -13.07 12.66
N TYR A 187 15.37 -13.32 13.70
CA TYR A 187 16.52 -14.20 13.66
C TYR A 187 16.12 -15.67 13.94
N ARG A 188 17.03 -16.60 13.61
CA ARG A 188 16.85 -18.03 13.90
C ARG A 188 16.67 -18.32 15.39
N TYR A 189 17.32 -17.53 16.24
CA TYR A 189 17.15 -17.57 17.70
C TYR A 189 16.59 -16.24 18.17
N PRO A 190 15.52 -16.25 18.98
CA PRO A 190 14.95 -15.02 19.49
C PRO A 190 15.92 -14.33 20.46
N VAL A 191 15.94 -13.00 20.37
CA VAL A 191 16.73 -12.15 21.28
C VAL A 191 15.77 -11.25 22.03
N VAL A 192 15.89 -11.23 23.35
CA VAL A 192 15.10 -10.39 24.25
C VAL A 192 16.02 -9.38 24.91
N LYS A 193 15.68 -8.09 24.76
CA LYS A 193 16.36 -6.99 25.44
C LYS A 193 15.45 -6.43 26.55
N TRP A 194 16.08 -6.04 27.65
CA TRP A 194 15.41 -5.56 28.87
C TRP A 194 15.51 -4.04 29.03
#